data_2ba429a7326f50b633a218b98ca5eaba
#
_entry.id   2ba429a7326f50b633a218b98ca5eaba
#
_cell.length_a   1.000
_cell.length_b   1.000
_cell.length_c   1.000
_cell.angle_alpha   90.00
_cell.angle_beta   90.00
_cell.angle_gamma   90.00
#
_symmetry.space_group_name_H-M   'P 1'
#
loop_
_entity.id
_entity.type
_entity.pdbx_description
1 polymer ?
#
loop_
_entity_poly.entity_id
_entity_poly.type
_entity_poly.pdbx_seq_one_letter_code
_entity_poly.pdbx_strand_id
1 'polypeptide(L)'
;MQFGMIGLGRMGAGMVRRLQRTGHECVVYDRAPQAVEALVKDVKDVKEGSTGSSSLAELVMKLGKPRHVCLMLPAAFVDSSIGDLEPLLEKGDTIIDGGNSCYQDDIARAKRLAPKGLHYVDMGTSGGVWGLERGYCLMIGGENEVVKRLDPIFAALAPGRGDIPRTPGCEGRGTAEQGYLHCGPSGAGHFVKMIHNGIEYGLMAAYAEGFNILKNAGIGKTTREVDAETTPLRNPEHYQYDFNLADIAELWRRGSVIPSWLLDLTAQALASDPSLEKFGGKVADSGEGRWTVAAANEVGVPAFVLTAALFERFASRGNDLFQNKVLSAMRFGFGGHVEKK
;
A
#
# COMPACT_ATOMS: atom_id res chain seq x y z
N MET A 1 -11.41 22.53 -9.88
CA MET A 1 -10.71 23.11 -8.72
C MET A 1 -9.22 23.12 -9.01
N GLN A 2 -8.50 24.04 -8.37
CA GLN A 2 -7.04 24.04 -8.42
C GLN A 2 -6.45 23.21 -7.27
N PHE A 3 -5.36 22.47 -7.53
CA PHE A 3 -4.79 21.51 -6.60
C PHE A 3 -3.26 21.46 -6.70
N GLY A 4 -2.56 21.62 -5.59
CA GLY A 4 -1.11 21.52 -5.52
C GLY A 4 -0.66 20.08 -5.28
N MET A 5 0.32 19.58 -6.04
CA MET A 5 0.91 18.28 -5.86
C MET A 5 2.41 18.36 -5.64
N ILE A 6 2.90 17.84 -4.54
CA ILE A 6 4.32 17.72 -4.21
C ILE A 6 4.70 16.24 -4.20
N GLY A 7 5.70 15.90 -5.00
CA GLY A 7 6.14 14.52 -5.21
C GLY A 7 5.46 13.91 -6.44
N LEU A 8 6.22 13.83 -7.54
CA LEU A 8 5.76 13.34 -8.84
C LEU A 8 6.30 11.94 -9.16
N GLY A 9 6.48 11.14 -8.13
CA GLY A 9 6.76 9.72 -8.29
C GLY A 9 5.62 8.98 -8.99
N ARG A 10 5.72 7.66 -9.07
CA ARG A 10 4.75 6.79 -9.79
C ARG A 10 3.28 7.09 -9.46
N MET A 11 2.96 7.34 -8.19
CA MET A 11 1.59 7.61 -7.76
C MET A 11 1.21 9.08 -7.96
N GLY A 12 2.03 10.04 -7.51
CA GLY A 12 1.71 11.46 -7.59
C GLY A 12 1.48 11.92 -9.03
N ALA A 13 2.35 11.53 -9.96
CA ALA A 13 2.15 11.83 -11.38
C ALA A 13 0.86 11.19 -11.95
N GLY A 14 0.54 9.97 -11.54
CA GLY A 14 -0.71 9.29 -11.93
C GLY A 14 -1.95 10.02 -11.41
N MET A 15 -1.92 10.49 -10.15
CA MET A 15 -3.00 11.29 -9.57
C MET A 15 -3.21 12.61 -10.31
N VAL A 16 -2.13 13.33 -10.62
CA VAL A 16 -2.21 14.57 -11.40
C VAL A 16 -2.86 14.33 -12.75
N ARG A 17 -2.41 13.32 -13.50
CA ARG A 17 -3.03 12.97 -14.80
C ARG A 17 -4.51 12.67 -14.68
N ARG A 18 -4.91 11.95 -13.63
CA ARG A 18 -6.31 11.60 -13.39
C ARG A 18 -7.15 12.84 -13.07
N LEU A 19 -6.64 13.77 -12.26
CA LEU A 19 -7.27 15.05 -11.98
C LEU A 19 -7.43 15.91 -13.24
N GLN A 20 -6.40 15.96 -14.07
CA GLN A 20 -6.45 16.68 -15.34
C GLN A 20 -7.49 16.12 -16.31
N ARG A 21 -7.63 14.79 -16.39
CA ARG A 21 -8.68 14.11 -17.21
C ARG A 21 -10.09 14.55 -16.82
N THR A 22 -10.29 14.93 -15.56
CA THR A 22 -11.58 15.35 -15.02
C THR A 22 -11.77 16.88 -14.98
N GLY A 23 -10.79 17.64 -15.47
CA GLY A 23 -10.89 19.11 -15.59
C GLY A 23 -10.46 19.84 -14.32
N HIS A 24 -9.57 19.27 -13.52
CA HIS A 24 -8.93 19.97 -12.42
C HIS A 24 -7.58 20.55 -12.83
N GLU A 25 -7.30 21.77 -12.41
CA GLU A 25 -6.02 22.42 -12.61
C GLU A 25 -5.00 21.96 -11.56
N CYS A 26 -3.82 21.55 -11.99
CA CYS A 26 -2.79 21.10 -11.07
C CYS A 26 -1.55 21.98 -11.11
N VAL A 27 -1.09 22.44 -9.95
CA VAL A 27 0.22 23.07 -9.77
C VAL A 27 1.16 22.04 -9.16
N VAL A 28 2.27 21.74 -9.83
CA VAL A 28 3.10 20.58 -9.48
C VAL A 28 4.54 20.97 -9.15
N TYR A 29 5.09 20.26 -8.15
CA TYR A 29 6.48 20.39 -7.73
C TYR A 29 7.09 19.05 -7.39
N ASP A 30 8.33 18.86 -7.79
CA ASP A 30 9.19 17.77 -7.36
C ASP A 30 10.63 18.26 -7.18
N ARG A 31 11.39 17.61 -6.30
CA ARG A 31 12.82 17.91 -6.12
C ARG A 31 13.64 17.63 -7.38
N ALA A 32 13.17 16.72 -8.24
CA ALA A 32 13.74 16.42 -9.54
C ALA A 32 13.02 17.27 -10.61
N PRO A 33 13.63 18.36 -11.14
CA PRO A 33 13.00 19.22 -12.13
C PRO A 33 12.54 18.48 -13.39
N GLN A 34 13.26 17.40 -13.76
CA GLN A 34 12.92 16.55 -14.90
C GLN A 34 11.54 15.88 -14.76
N ALA A 35 11.13 15.53 -13.53
CA ALA A 35 9.81 14.96 -13.27
C ALA A 35 8.70 16.00 -13.52
N VAL A 36 8.93 17.25 -13.12
CA VAL A 36 8.03 18.38 -13.39
C VAL A 36 7.91 18.63 -14.89
N GLU A 37 9.03 18.74 -15.59
CA GLU A 37 9.06 18.98 -17.04
C GLU A 37 8.37 17.86 -17.82
N ALA A 38 8.64 16.60 -17.47
CA ALA A 38 8.03 15.45 -18.13
C ALA A 38 6.50 15.45 -17.96
N LEU A 39 6.00 15.76 -16.75
CA LEU A 39 4.57 15.81 -16.50
C LEU A 39 3.86 16.97 -17.18
N VAL A 40 4.48 18.17 -17.19
CA VAL A 40 3.91 19.37 -17.84
C VAL A 40 3.86 19.21 -19.37
N LYS A 41 4.84 18.52 -19.96
CA LYS A 41 4.86 18.23 -21.40
C LYS A 41 3.88 17.13 -21.82
N ASP A 42 3.44 16.30 -20.89
CA ASP A 42 2.51 15.21 -21.15
C ASP A 42 1.06 15.72 -21.11
N VAL A 43 0.61 16.25 -22.24
CA VAL A 43 -0.76 16.79 -22.42
C VAL A 43 -1.71 15.78 -23.09
N LYS A 44 -1.33 14.52 -23.14
CA LYS A 44 -2.15 13.47 -23.75
C LYS A 44 -3.36 13.14 -22.86
N ASP A 45 -4.53 13.13 -23.47
CA ASP A 45 -5.80 12.77 -22.83
C ASP A 45 -6.18 13.62 -21.60
N VAL A 46 -5.72 14.87 -21.54
CA VAL A 46 -6.05 15.80 -20.45
C VAL A 46 -6.98 16.92 -20.92
N LYS A 47 -7.91 17.32 -20.04
CA LYS A 47 -8.80 18.48 -20.27
C LYS A 47 -8.14 19.79 -19.86
N GLU A 48 -7.34 19.74 -18.78
CA GLU A 48 -6.61 20.88 -18.24
C GLU A 48 -5.13 20.51 -18.06
N GLY A 49 -4.24 21.41 -18.42
CA GLY A 49 -2.80 21.24 -18.24
C GLY A 49 -2.36 21.35 -16.78
N SER A 50 -1.13 20.93 -16.48
CA SER A 50 -0.47 21.23 -15.22
C SER A 50 0.50 22.39 -15.36
N THR A 51 0.61 23.18 -14.29
CA THR A 51 1.60 24.24 -14.16
C THR A 51 2.76 23.78 -13.30
N GLY A 52 3.97 23.73 -13.85
CA GLY A 52 5.18 23.37 -13.11
C GLY A 52 5.64 24.49 -12.18
N SER A 53 6.31 24.13 -11.09
CA SER A 53 6.95 25.05 -10.16
C SER A 53 8.38 24.59 -9.88
N SER A 54 9.30 25.55 -9.72
CA SER A 54 10.71 25.30 -9.41
C SER A 54 11.01 25.29 -7.91
N SER A 55 10.06 25.73 -7.08
CA SER A 55 10.16 25.77 -5.63
C SER A 55 8.79 25.65 -4.97
N LEU A 56 8.78 25.34 -3.65
CA LEU A 56 7.56 25.32 -2.83
C LEU A 56 6.91 26.72 -2.78
N ALA A 57 7.71 27.78 -2.68
CA ALA A 57 7.21 29.16 -2.68
C ALA A 57 6.49 29.48 -3.98
N GLU A 58 7.05 29.09 -5.11
CA GLU A 58 6.44 29.29 -6.41
C GLU A 58 5.14 28.47 -6.57
N LEU A 59 5.12 27.22 -6.08
CA LEU A 59 3.91 26.38 -6.06
C LEU A 59 2.80 27.08 -5.28
N VAL A 60 3.09 27.53 -4.06
CA VAL A 60 2.11 28.20 -3.19
C VAL A 60 1.62 29.52 -3.82
N MET A 61 2.51 30.29 -4.44
CA MET A 61 2.15 31.55 -5.13
C MET A 61 1.23 31.35 -6.32
N LYS A 62 1.37 30.23 -7.04
CA LYS A 62 0.54 29.89 -8.21
C LYS A 62 -0.84 29.35 -7.83
N LEU A 63 -1.03 28.92 -6.59
CA LEU A 63 -2.30 28.37 -6.12
C LEU A 63 -3.27 29.46 -5.64
N GLY A 64 -4.51 29.38 -6.07
CA GLY A 64 -5.62 30.20 -5.58
C GLY A 64 -6.04 29.82 -4.16
N LYS A 65 -6.46 30.82 -3.36
CA LYS A 65 -6.92 30.64 -1.98
C LYS A 65 -8.39 30.20 -1.92
N PRO A 66 -8.77 29.35 -0.95
CA PRO A 66 -7.90 28.60 -0.03
C PRO A 66 -7.10 27.52 -0.81
N ARG A 67 -5.82 27.43 -0.50
CA ARG A 67 -4.90 26.52 -1.19
C ARG A 67 -5.05 25.10 -0.67
N HIS A 68 -4.92 24.12 -1.55
CA HIS A 68 -4.94 22.69 -1.20
C HIS A 68 -3.67 22.03 -1.75
N VAL A 69 -2.77 21.63 -0.86
CA VAL A 69 -1.45 21.08 -1.21
C VAL A 69 -1.34 19.65 -0.75
N CYS A 70 -1.17 18.73 -1.68
CA CYS A 70 -1.03 17.30 -1.41
C CYS A 70 0.45 16.90 -1.44
N LEU A 71 0.86 16.14 -0.44
CA LEU A 71 2.18 15.52 -0.28
C LEU A 71 2.09 14.05 -0.69
N MET A 72 2.71 13.69 -1.80
CA MET A 72 2.88 12.29 -2.24
C MET A 72 4.33 11.85 -2.03
N LEU A 73 4.76 11.86 -0.78
CA LEU A 73 6.15 11.68 -0.35
C LEU A 73 6.31 10.44 0.53
N PRO A 74 7.52 9.85 0.59
CA PRO A 74 7.83 8.87 1.63
C PRO A 74 7.67 9.49 3.04
N ALA A 75 7.16 8.74 4.01
CA ALA A 75 6.84 9.20 5.36
C ALA A 75 7.98 9.97 6.03
N ALA A 76 9.24 9.56 5.79
CA ALA A 76 10.43 10.21 6.36
C ALA A 76 10.62 11.68 5.93
N PHE A 77 9.96 12.13 4.86
CA PHE A 77 10.11 13.50 4.34
C PHE A 77 8.87 14.38 4.58
N VAL A 78 7.80 13.83 5.13
CA VAL A 78 6.53 14.57 5.31
C VAL A 78 6.72 15.72 6.29
N ASP A 79 7.31 15.48 7.45
CA ASP A 79 7.48 16.52 8.49
C ASP A 79 8.38 17.67 8.04
N SER A 80 9.50 17.37 7.37
CA SER A 80 10.36 18.41 6.82
C SER A 80 9.63 19.23 5.74
N SER A 81 8.87 18.57 4.86
CA SER A 81 8.11 19.24 3.81
C SER A 81 6.99 20.12 4.39
N ILE A 82 6.32 19.68 5.45
CA ILE A 82 5.35 20.52 6.17
C ILE A 82 6.05 21.71 6.79
N GLY A 83 7.23 21.52 7.42
CA GLY A 83 8.02 22.61 8.00
C GLY A 83 8.40 23.68 6.97
N ASP A 84 8.74 23.28 5.76
CA ASP A 84 9.08 24.18 4.65
C ASP A 84 7.83 24.90 4.05
N LEU A 85 6.68 24.21 4.04
CA LEU A 85 5.42 24.76 3.52
C LEU A 85 4.73 25.72 4.50
N GLU A 86 4.77 25.41 5.77
CA GLU A 86 4.02 26.10 6.82
C GLU A 86 4.20 27.63 6.79
N PRO A 87 5.43 28.20 6.68
CA PRO A 87 5.61 29.64 6.61
C PRO A 87 5.10 30.29 5.32
N LEU A 88 4.78 29.50 4.30
CA LEU A 88 4.29 29.97 2.99
C LEU A 88 2.76 29.95 2.89
N LEU A 89 2.10 29.21 3.80
CA LEU A 89 0.66 29.02 3.79
C LEU A 89 -0.05 30.02 4.72
N GLU A 90 -1.33 30.22 4.46
CA GLU A 90 -2.17 31.16 5.20
C GLU A 90 -3.38 30.46 5.83
N LYS A 91 -4.02 31.14 6.77
CA LYS A 91 -5.25 30.65 7.40
C LYS A 91 -6.30 30.22 6.36
N GLY A 92 -6.81 29.02 6.51
CA GLY A 92 -7.80 28.41 5.61
C GLY A 92 -7.18 27.49 4.56
N ASP A 93 -5.85 27.52 4.37
CA ASP A 93 -5.14 26.59 3.48
C ASP A 93 -5.12 25.17 4.08
N THR A 94 -4.98 24.16 3.22
CA THR A 94 -5.04 22.75 3.60
C THR A 94 -3.79 22.02 3.11
N ILE A 95 -3.15 21.27 4.02
CA ILE A 95 -2.14 20.27 3.69
C ILE A 95 -2.82 18.90 3.69
N ILE A 96 -2.58 18.11 2.64
CA ILE A 96 -3.10 16.77 2.49
C ILE A 96 -1.90 15.82 2.44
N ASP A 97 -1.80 14.88 3.38
CA ASP A 97 -0.82 13.80 3.32
C ASP A 97 -1.42 12.60 2.61
N GLY A 98 -0.96 12.33 1.38
CA GLY A 98 -1.39 11.20 0.56
C GLY A 98 -0.39 10.05 0.53
N GLY A 99 0.68 10.13 1.33
CA GLY A 99 1.69 9.10 1.48
C GLY A 99 1.24 7.92 2.35
N ASN A 100 2.19 7.06 2.71
CA ASN A 100 1.98 6.03 3.73
C ASN A 100 2.55 6.53 5.06
N SER A 101 1.80 7.33 5.79
CA SER A 101 2.19 7.89 7.07
C SER A 101 1.58 7.14 8.26
N CYS A 102 2.21 7.28 9.42
CA CYS A 102 1.66 6.77 10.67
C CYS A 102 0.52 7.69 11.13
N TYR A 103 -0.63 7.12 11.44
CA TYR A 103 -1.82 7.87 11.87
C TYR A 103 -1.58 8.73 13.13
N GLN A 104 -0.65 8.32 14.01
CA GLN A 104 -0.30 9.08 15.21
C GLN A 104 0.42 10.39 14.85
N ASP A 105 1.26 10.36 13.81
CA ASP A 105 1.92 11.56 13.30
C ASP A 105 0.90 12.53 12.69
N ASP A 106 -0.12 12.00 12.00
CA ASP A 106 -1.19 12.83 11.43
C ASP A 106 -1.97 13.58 12.50
N ILE A 107 -2.31 12.90 13.60
CA ILE A 107 -2.98 13.52 14.76
C ILE A 107 -2.10 14.63 15.34
N ALA A 108 -0.79 14.38 15.48
CA ALA A 108 0.16 15.36 16.00
C ALA A 108 0.30 16.58 15.06
N ARG A 109 0.41 16.34 13.75
CA ARG A 109 0.49 17.35 12.69
C ARG A 109 -0.76 18.23 12.67
N ALA A 110 -1.94 17.63 12.64
CA ALA A 110 -3.22 18.35 12.69
C ALA A 110 -3.31 19.25 13.92
N LYS A 111 -2.97 18.72 15.11
CA LYS A 111 -2.95 19.49 16.36
C LYS A 111 -1.96 20.66 16.35
N ARG A 112 -0.81 20.49 15.70
CA ARG A 112 0.22 21.55 15.57
C ARG A 112 -0.20 22.67 14.61
N LEU A 113 -0.89 22.32 13.52
CA LEU A 113 -1.27 23.25 12.45
C LEU A 113 -2.55 24.04 12.78
N ALA A 114 -3.49 23.44 13.52
CA ALA A 114 -4.77 24.05 13.85
C ALA A 114 -4.68 25.45 14.50
N PRO A 115 -3.78 25.74 15.47
CA PRO A 115 -3.66 27.10 16.04
C PRO A 115 -3.24 28.17 15.05
N LYS A 116 -2.64 27.78 13.89
CA LYS A 116 -2.25 28.65 12.79
C LYS A 116 -3.36 28.87 11.79
N GLY A 117 -4.51 28.21 12.01
CA GLY A 117 -5.64 28.19 11.08
C GLY A 117 -5.39 27.37 9.81
N LEU A 118 -4.39 26.51 9.81
CA LEU A 118 -4.10 25.59 8.73
C LEU A 118 -4.83 24.26 8.98
N HIS A 119 -5.39 23.71 7.91
CA HIS A 119 -6.09 22.43 7.96
C HIS A 119 -5.17 21.29 7.55
N TYR A 120 -5.39 20.12 8.14
CA TYR A 120 -4.65 18.90 7.81
C TYR A 120 -5.61 17.76 7.50
N VAL A 121 -5.37 17.08 6.39
CA VAL A 121 -6.13 15.91 5.92
C VAL A 121 -5.14 14.77 5.66
N ASP A 122 -5.40 13.61 6.19
CA ASP A 122 -4.71 12.38 5.85
C ASP A 122 -5.53 11.59 4.83
N MET A 123 -4.88 11.17 3.76
CA MET A 123 -5.52 10.49 2.63
C MET A 123 -4.80 9.16 2.34
N GLY A 124 -5.17 8.13 3.09
CA GLY A 124 -4.70 6.78 2.83
C GLY A 124 -5.14 6.29 1.46
N THR A 125 -4.18 5.91 0.62
CA THR A 125 -4.42 5.61 -0.79
C THR A 125 -4.06 4.16 -1.11
N SER A 126 -4.98 3.43 -1.74
CA SER A 126 -4.77 2.11 -2.31
C SER A 126 -5.02 2.11 -3.83
N GLY A 127 -4.29 1.28 -4.58
CA GLY A 127 -4.37 1.21 -6.06
C GLY A 127 -3.00 1.23 -6.73
N GLY A 128 -1.96 1.73 -6.05
CA GLY A 128 -0.58 1.72 -6.51
C GLY A 128 -0.39 2.35 -7.88
N VAL A 129 0.46 1.76 -8.71
CA VAL A 129 0.77 2.24 -10.06
C VAL A 129 -0.41 2.12 -11.03
N TRP A 130 -1.39 1.28 -10.73
CA TRP A 130 -2.57 1.06 -11.56
C TRP A 130 -3.68 2.08 -11.30
N GLY A 131 -3.53 2.91 -10.28
CA GLY A 131 -4.54 3.91 -9.91
C GLY A 131 -4.85 4.94 -10.99
N LEU A 132 -3.91 5.22 -11.90
CA LEU A 132 -4.17 6.10 -13.05
C LEU A 132 -5.35 5.58 -13.89
N GLU A 133 -5.39 4.30 -14.19
CA GLU A 133 -6.44 3.71 -15.03
C GLU A 133 -7.63 3.21 -14.21
N ARG A 134 -7.37 2.56 -13.08
CA ARG A 134 -8.42 1.91 -12.26
C ARG A 134 -9.07 2.85 -11.23
N GLY A 135 -8.48 4.00 -10.95
CA GLY A 135 -8.83 4.85 -9.80
C GLY A 135 -8.13 4.42 -8.51
N TYR A 136 -8.16 5.32 -7.54
CA TYR A 136 -7.55 5.12 -6.22
C TYR A 136 -8.65 4.94 -5.18
N CYS A 137 -8.59 3.87 -4.38
CA CYS A 137 -9.42 3.74 -3.19
C CYS A 137 -8.86 4.65 -2.10
N LEU A 138 -9.68 5.59 -1.61
CA LEU A 138 -9.24 6.65 -0.70
C LEU A 138 -9.92 6.54 0.66
N MET A 139 -9.11 6.47 1.72
CA MET A 139 -9.53 6.48 3.12
C MET A 139 -9.10 7.82 3.72
N ILE A 140 -10.04 8.67 4.08
CA ILE A 140 -9.79 10.08 4.34
C ILE A 140 -10.06 10.40 5.80
N GLY A 141 -9.12 11.07 6.46
CA GLY A 141 -9.26 11.63 7.80
C GLY A 141 -9.11 13.15 7.78
N GLY A 142 -9.89 13.85 8.57
CA GLY A 142 -9.84 15.30 8.65
C GLY A 142 -11.13 15.96 9.14
N GLU A 143 -11.12 17.28 9.23
CA GLU A 143 -12.30 18.06 9.58
C GLU A 143 -13.41 17.92 8.53
N ASN A 144 -14.66 17.70 8.96
CA ASN A 144 -15.81 17.46 8.08
C ASN A 144 -15.95 18.51 6.96
N GLU A 145 -15.88 19.79 7.29
CA GLU A 145 -16.06 20.87 6.32
C GLU A 145 -14.90 20.94 5.31
N VAL A 146 -13.69 20.59 5.73
CA VAL A 146 -12.52 20.57 4.87
C VAL A 146 -12.59 19.39 3.89
N VAL A 147 -12.91 18.19 4.41
CA VAL A 147 -13.08 16.99 3.59
C VAL A 147 -14.21 17.17 2.58
N LYS A 148 -15.35 17.74 3.01
CA LYS A 148 -16.47 18.07 2.12
C LYS A 148 -16.10 19.05 1.01
N ARG A 149 -15.29 20.07 1.32
CA ARG A 149 -14.77 21.01 0.31
C ARG A 149 -13.89 20.34 -0.74
N LEU A 150 -13.13 19.30 -0.34
CA LEU A 150 -12.24 18.52 -1.20
C LEU A 150 -12.95 17.36 -1.93
N ASP A 151 -14.24 17.13 -1.69
CA ASP A 151 -15.01 16.03 -2.29
C ASP A 151 -14.85 15.93 -3.83
N PRO A 152 -14.85 17.02 -4.63
CA PRO A 152 -14.64 16.91 -6.06
C PRO A 152 -13.27 16.35 -6.45
N ILE A 153 -12.23 16.57 -5.64
CA ILE A 153 -10.88 16.01 -5.85
C ILE A 153 -10.90 14.50 -5.55
N PHE A 154 -11.50 14.10 -4.42
CA PHE A 154 -11.57 12.69 -4.05
C PHE A 154 -12.41 11.89 -5.04
N ALA A 155 -13.54 12.42 -5.48
CA ALA A 155 -14.40 11.81 -6.50
C ALA A 155 -13.65 11.62 -7.84
N ALA A 156 -12.84 12.61 -8.25
CA ALA A 156 -12.03 12.54 -9.47
C ALA A 156 -10.92 11.49 -9.39
N LEU A 157 -10.31 11.34 -8.22
CA LEU A 157 -9.26 10.34 -7.98
C LEU A 157 -9.82 8.91 -7.84
N ALA A 158 -11.01 8.76 -7.30
CA ALA A 158 -11.63 7.48 -7.00
C ALA A 158 -12.03 6.71 -8.28
N PRO A 159 -12.21 5.35 -8.18
CA PRO A 159 -12.61 4.53 -9.33
C PRO A 159 -14.05 4.80 -9.81
N GLY A 160 -14.90 5.41 -8.97
CA GLY A 160 -16.33 5.41 -9.20
C GLY A 160 -16.94 4.05 -8.84
N ARG A 161 -18.23 3.87 -9.12
CA ARG A 161 -18.94 2.63 -8.79
C ARG A 161 -18.48 1.40 -9.58
N GLY A 162 -18.00 1.62 -10.81
CA GLY A 162 -17.61 0.51 -11.69
C GLY A 162 -18.73 -0.52 -11.88
N ASP A 163 -18.31 -1.76 -12.15
CA ASP A 163 -19.21 -2.90 -12.40
C ASP A 163 -19.47 -3.77 -11.17
N ILE A 164 -18.98 -3.37 -9.98
CA ILE A 164 -19.17 -4.14 -8.75
C ILE A 164 -20.64 -4.00 -8.31
N PRO A 165 -21.38 -5.10 -8.13
CA PRO A 165 -22.74 -5.05 -7.65
C PRO A 165 -22.84 -4.38 -6.28
N ARG A 166 -23.90 -3.64 -6.06
CA ARG A 166 -24.17 -3.05 -4.73
C ARG A 166 -24.36 -4.14 -3.68
N THR A 167 -23.79 -3.89 -2.51
CA THR A 167 -24.10 -4.71 -1.34
C THR A 167 -25.55 -4.49 -0.92
N PRO A 168 -26.38 -5.54 -0.84
CA PRO A 168 -27.77 -5.39 -0.41
C PRO A 168 -27.89 -4.68 0.95
N GLY A 169 -28.77 -3.72 1.06
CA GLY A 169 -28.99 -2.91 2.27
C GLY A 169 -27.98 -1.76 2.45
N CYS A 170 -27.12 -1.51 1.46
CA CYS A 170 -26.16 -0.40 1.48
C CYS A 170 -26.50 0.73 0.51
N GLU A 171 -27.72 0.73 -0.07
CA GLU A 171 -28.15 1.76 -1.01
C GLU A 171 -28.13 3.16 -0.36
N GLY A 172 -27.49 4.10 -1.04
CA GLY A 172 -27.44 5.50 -0.60
C GLY A 172 -26.49 5.80 0.57
N ARG A 173 -25.59 4.89 0.93
CA ARG A 173 -24.61 5.09 2.01
C ARG A 173 -23.39 5.92 1.60
N GLY A 174 -23.56 7.03 0.91
CA GLY A 174 -22.52 8.00 0.65
C GLY A 174 -21.52 7.55 -0.42
N THR A 175 -20.24 7.94 -0.22
CA THR A 175 -19.18 7.84 -1.23
C THR A 175 -18.43 6.50 -1.23
N ALA A 176 -18.66 5.63 -0.26
CA ALA A 176 -17.99 4.32 -0.17
C ALA A 176 -18.18 3.47 -1.42
N GLU A 177 -19.40 3.48 -2.03
CA GLU A 177 -19.69 2.79 -3.29
C GLU A 177 -18.90 3.36 -4.49
N GLN A 178 -18.31 4.54 -4.34
CA GLN A 178 -17.51 5.20 -5.37
C GLN A 178 -16.01 4.98 -5.17
N GLY A 179 -15.64 4.29 -4.07
CA GLY A 179 -14.26 3.97 -3.75
C GLY A 179 -13.52 5.02 -2.93
N TYR A 180 -14.22 5.94 -2.27
CA TYR A 180 -13.62 6.84 -1.28
C TYR A 180 -14.56 7.09 -0.10
N LEU A 181 -13.97 7.33 1.08
CA LEU A 181 -14.76 7.51 2.32
C LEU A 181 -14.06 8.46 3.28
N HIS A 182 -14.82 9.40 3.84
CA HIS A 182 -14.41 10.13 5.04
C HIS A 182 -14.56 9.20 6.25
N CYS A 183 -13.43 8.72 6.77
CA CYS A 183 -13.37 7.71 7.84
C CYS A 183 -13.50 8.31 9.24
N GLY A 184 -13.25 9.62 9.40
CA GLY A 184 -13.31 10.30 10.68
C GLY A 184 -12.34 11.48 10.81
N PRO A 185 -12.00 11.91 12.03
CA PRO A 185 -11.07 13.01 12.24
C PRO A 185 -9.66 12.69 11.72
N SER A 186 -8.76 13.68 11.76
CA SER A 186 -7.38 13.50 11.31
C SER A 186 -6.72 12.28 11.96
N GLY A 187 -6.05 11.49 11.15
CA GLY A 187 -5.47 10.18 11.47
C GLY A 187 -6.38 8.99 11.13
N ALA A 188 -7.70 9.18 11.00
CA ALA A 188 -8.63 8.09 10.71
C ALA A 188 -8.42 7.47 9.33
N GLY A 189 -8.03 8.25 8.34
CA GLY A 189 -7.75 7.78 6.98
C GLY A 189 -6.55 6.82 6.97
N HIS A 190 -5.41 7.25 7.49
CA HIS A 190 -4.21 6.41 7.57
C HIS A 190 -4.38 5.25 8.56
N PHE A 191 -5.19 5.40 9.62
CA PHE A 191 -5.52 4.27 10.49
C PHE A 191 -6.24 3.17 9.72
N VAL A 192 -7.29 3.49 8.97
CA VAL A 192 -8.02 2.53 8.13
C VAL A 192 -7.11 1.97 7.04
N LYS A 193 -6.23 2.82 6.45
CA LYS A 193 -5.28 2.39 5.42
C LYS A 193 -4.23 1.39 5.94
N MET A 194 -3.67 1.59 7.13
CA MET A 194 -2.69 0.64 7.68
C MET A 194 -3.31 -0.72 7.99
N ILE A 195 -4.57 -0.74 8.48
CA ILE A 195 -5.30 -2.00 8.70
C ILE A 195 -5.56 -2.71 7.36
N HIS A 196 -5.95 -1.96 6.31
CA HIS A 196 -6.05 -2.51 4.96
C HIS A 196 -4.73 -3.18 4.54
N ASN A 197 -3.59 -2.53 4.75
CA ASN A 197 -2.30 -3.10 4.40
C ASN A 197 -1.92 -4.30 5.26
N GLY A 198 -2.29 -4.32 6.54
CA GLY A 198 -2.14 -5.51 7.39
C GLY A 198 -2.90 -6.71 6.83
N ILE A 199 -4.15 -6.51 6.40
CA ILE A 199 -4.97 -7.54 5.74
C ILE A 199 -4.32 -7.97 4.41
N GLU A 200 -3.82 -7.04 3.62
CA GLU A 200 -3.09 -7.30 2.38
C GLU A 200 -1.88 -8.22 2.62
N TYR A 201 -1.08 -7.97 3.68
CA TYR A 201 0.03 -8.83 4.08
C TYR A 201 -0.43 -10.25 4.38
N GLY A 202 -1.53 -10.41 5.13
CA GLY A 202 -2.11 -11.72 5.44
C GLY A 202 -2.56 -12.49 4.21
N LEU A 203 -3.25 -11.82 3.28
CA LEU A 203 -3.67 -12.42 2.01
C LEU A 203 -2.48 -12.84 1.16
N MET A 204 -1.46 -11.98 1.04
CA MET A 204 -0.24 -12.28 0.29
C MET A 204 0.50 -13.48 0.88
N ALA A 205 0.64 -13.56 2.21
CA ALA A 205 1.28 -14.68 2.88
C ALA A 205 0.51 -15.99 2.64
N ALA A 206 -0.82 -15.98 2.78
CA ALA A 206 -1.65 -17.15 2.55
C ALA A 206 -1.52 -17.70 1.12
N TYR A 207 -1.54 -16.83 0.11
CA TYR A 207 -1.29 -17.27 -1.28
C TYR A 207 0.13 -17.82 -1.45
N ALA A 208 1.14 -17.13 -0.93
CA ALA A 208 2.54 -17.55 -1.06
C ALA A 208 2.77 -18.93 -0.44
N GLU A 209 2.28 -19.17 0.78
CA GLU A 209 2.35 -20.48 1.45
C GLU A 209 1.63 -21.56 0.66
N GLY A 210 0.40 -21.30 0.19
CA GLY A 210 -0.39 -22.25 -0.60
C GLY A 210 0.32 -22.63 -1.90
N PHE A 211 0.81 -21.66 -2.66
CA PHE A 211 1.57 -21.91 -3.89
C PHE A 211 2.90 -22.61 -3.62
N ASN A 212 3.57 -22.35 -2.49
CA ASN A 212 4.78 -23.05 -2.09
C ASN A 212 4.51 -24.52 -1.77
N ILE A 213 3.39 -24.84 -1.12
CA ILE A 213 2.95 -26.25 -0.90
C ILE A 213 2.75 -26.95 -2.24
N LEU A 214 2.02 -26.33 -3.18
CA LEU A 214 1.79 -26.90 -4.51
C LEU A 214 3.10 -27.10 -5.29
N LYS A 215 4.03 -26.15 -5.22
CA LYS A 215 5.36 -26.25 -5.86
C LYS A 215 6.15 -27.45 -5.37
N ASN A 216 6.01 -27.79 -4.10
CA ASN A 216 6.72 -28.90 -3.48
C ASN A 216 5.93 -30.22 -3.43
N ALA A 217 4.76 -30.29 -4.05
CA ALA A 217 3.90 -31.49 -4.01
C ALA A 217 4.46 -32.71 -4.79
N GLY A 218 5.57 -32.51 -5.51
CA GLY A 218 6.31 -33.58 -6.18
C GLY A 218 7.40 -34.23 -5.35
N ILE A 219 7.52 -33.91 -4.07
CA ILE A 219 8.60 -34.32 -3.17
C ILE A 219 8.75 -35.84 -3.03
N GLY A 220 7.68 -36.62 -3.24
CA GLY A 220 7.67 -38.08 -3.24
C GLY A 220 8.42 -38.72 -4.43
N LYS A 221 8.76 -37.94 -5.46
CA LYS A 221 9.57 -38.41 -6.63
C LYS A 221 11.06 -38.44 -6.31
N THR A 222 11.51 -37.78 -5.25
CA THR A 222 12.91 -37.70 -4.87
C THR A 222 13.25 -38.69 -3.77
N THR A 223 14.37 -39.41 -3.92
CA THR A 223 14.93 -40.21 -2.86
C THR A 223 15.58 -39.28 -1.83
N ARG A 224 15.18 -39.39 -0.57
CA ARG A 224 15.78 -38.66 0.55
C ARG A 224 16.63 -39.56 1.38
N GLU A 225 17.76 -39.04 1.82
CA GLU A 225 18.57 -39.69 2.83
C GLU A 225 17.80 -39.74 4.15
N VAL A 226 17.69 -40.94 4.74
CA VAL A 226 16.99 -41.13 6.01
C VAL A 226 18.03 -41.35 7.11
N ASP A 227 18.06 -40.48 8.07
CA ASP A 227 18.97 -40.53 9.21
C ASP A 227 18.27 -40.02 10.49
N ALA A 228 19.05 -39.86 11.56
CA ALA A 228 18.53 -39.39 12.86
C ALA A 228 17.99 -37.93 12.82
N GLU A 229 18.37 -37.15 11.80
CA GLU A 229 18.01 -35.74 11.64
C GLU A 229 16.83 -35.52 10.67
N THR A 230 16.42 -36.57 9.95
CA THR A 230 15.45 -36.44 8.85
C THR A 230 14.25 -37.35 9.09
N THR A 231 13.06 -36.75 9.26
CA THR A 231 11.83 -37.52 9.27
C THR A 231 11.53 -38.07 7.88
N PRO A 232 11.36 -39.39 7.69
CA PRO A 232 11.03 -39.99 6.42
C PRO A 232 9.65 -39.52 5.96
N LEU A 233 9.49 -39.32 4.64
CA LEU A 233 8.18 -39.02 4.05
C LEU A 233 7.28 -40.29 4.21
N ARG A 234 6.15 -40.11 4.89
CA ARG A 234 5.14 -41.19 5.03
C ARG A 234 4.31 -41.21 3.73
N ASN A 235 4.20 -42.32 3.06
CA ASN A 235 3.46 -42.48 1.80
C ASN A 235 3.94 -41.57 0.66
N PRO A 236 5.19 -41.72 0.16
CA PRO A 236 5.73 -40.90 -0.93
C PRO A 236 4.87 -40.90 -2.19
N GLU A 237 4.09 -41.96 -2.42
CA GLU A 237 3.17 -42.11 -3.54
C GLU A 237 2.03 -41.07 -3.54
N HIS A 238 1.74 -40.44 -2.42
CA HIS A 238 0.73 -39.38 -2.30
C HIS A 238 1.27 -37.99 -2.69
N TYR A 239 2.58 -37.85 -2.94
CA TYR A 239 3.26 -36.57 -3.19
C TYR A 239 4.09 -36.63 -4.48
N GLN A 240 3.44 -37.03 -5.59
CA GLN A 240 4.09 -37.18 -6.90
C GLN A 240 3.52 -36.27 -7.97
N TYR A 241 3.05 -35.09 -7.58
CA TYR A 241 2.41 -34.15 -8.48
C TYR A 241 3.41 -33.20 -9.14
N ASP A 242 3.16 -32.86 -10.41
CA ASP A 242 3.79 -31.75 -11.14
C ASP A 242 2.69 -30.79 -11.55
N PHE A 243 2.45 -29.82 -10.69
CA PHE A 243 1.41 -28.84 -10.93
C PHE A 243 1.92 -27.68 -11.78
N ASN A 244 1.13 -27.29 -12.80
CA ASN A 244 1.28 -26.01 -13.44
C ASN A 244 0.64 -24.92 -12.55
N LEU A 245 1.47 -24.17 -11.83
CA LEU A 245 0.99 -23.17 -10.88
C LEU A 245 0.28 -22.01 -11.56
N ALA A 246 0.66 -21.64 -12.78
CA ALA A 246 0.01 -20.60 -13.54
C ALA A 246 -1.44 -20.99 -13.90
N ASP A 247 -1.66 -22.23 -14.33
CA ASP A 247 -2.99 -22.74 -14.63
C ASP A 247 -3.87 -22.84 -13.38
N ILE A 248 -3.29 -23.22 -12.24
CA ILE A 248 -4.02 -23.27 -10.96
C ILE A 248 -4.41 -21.85 -10.51
N ALA A 249 -3.50 -20.89 -10.61
CA ALA A 249 -3.83 -19.51 -10.30
C ALA A 249 -4.94 -18.98 -11.22
N GLU A 250 -4.86 -19.26 -12.53
CA GLU A 250 -5.90 -18.88 -13.50
C GLU A 250 -7.23 -19.56 -13.17
N LEU A 251 -7.23 -20.83 -12.81
CA LEU A 251 -8.44 -21.56 -12.40
C LEU A 251 -9.09 -20.90 -11.18
N TRP A 252 -8.30 -20.60 -10.14
CA TRP A 252 -8.86 -20.06 -8.91
C TRP A 252 -9.42 -18.64 -9.06
N ARG A 253 -8.84 -17.82 -9.92
CA ARG A 253 -9.39 -16.48 -10.21
C ARG A 253 -10.70 -16.49 -11.00
N ARG A 254 -11.11 -17.66 -11.58
CA ARG A 254 -12.29 -17.83 -12.45
C ARG A 254 -13.54 -18.35 -11.76
N GLY A 255 -13.67 -18.24 -10.46
CA GLY A 255 -14.92 -18.61 -9.80
C GLY A 255 -14.76 -19.42 -8.51
N SER A 256 -13.54 -19.54 -8.00
CA SER A 256 -13.32 -20.04 -6.64
C SER A 256 -13.79 -18.99 -5.60
N VAL A 257 -13.80 -19.38 -4.33
CA VAL A 257 -14.18 -18.49 -3.23
C VAL A 257 -13.06 -17.52 -2.83
N ILE A 258 -11.84 -17.65 -3.40
CA ILE A 258 -10.66 -16.84 -3.05
C ILE A 258 -10.19 -15.89 -4.18
N PRO A 259 -11.01 -15.39 -5.12
CA PRO A 259 -10.53 -14.46 -6.11
C PRO A 259 -10.21 -13.11 -5.45
N SER A 260 -9.14 -12.49 -5.90
CA SER A 260 -8.76 -11.13 -5.51
C SER A 260 -7.85 -10.53 -6.55
N TRP A 261 -7.68 -9.21 -6.55
CA TRP A 261 -6.69 -8.60 -7.43
C TRP A 261 -5.26 -9.10 -7.15
N LEU A 262 -4.94 -9.46 -5.91
CA LEU A 262 -3.65 -10.08 -5.57
C LEU A 262 -3.47 -11.43 -6.28
N LEU A 263 -4.53 -12.23 -6.38
CA LEU A 263 -4.49 -13.49 -7.13
C LEU A 263 -4.35 -13.24 -8.63
N ASP A 264 -4.99 -12.21 -9.20
CA ASP A 264 -4.80 -11.80 -10.59
C ASP A 264 -3.34 -11.46 -10.89
N LEU A 265 -2.70 -10.69 -10.00
CA LEU A 265 -1.28 -10.34 -10.13
C LEU A 265 -0.38 -11.58 -9.97
N THR A 266 -0.73 -12.51 -9.08
CA THR A 266 -0.01 -13.79 -8.91
C THR A 266 -0.09 -14.62 -10.18
N ALA A 267 -1.27 -14.75 -10.79
CA ALA A 267 -1.46 -15.49 -12.05
C ALA A 267 -0.63 -14.87 -13.18
N GLN A 268 -0.62 -13.53 -13.31
CA GLN A 268 0.20 -12.84 -14.30
C GLN A 268 1.71 -13.08 -14.10
N ALA A 269 2.18 -13.04 -12.84
CA ALA A 269 3.57 -13.28 -12.51
C ALA A 269 3.99 -14.71 -12.86
N LEU A 270 3.22 -15.72 -12.46
CA LEU A 270 3.49 -17.13 -12.72
C LEU A 270 3.38 -17.48 -14.21
N ALA A 271 2.48 -16.84 -14.96
CA ALA A 271 2.37 -17.02 -16.41
C ALA A 271 3.60 -16.44 -17.14
N SER A 272 4.15 -15.34 -16.68
CA SER A 272 5.32 -14.69 -17.29
C SER A 272 6.65 -15.31 -16.89
N ASP A 273 6.75 -15.86 -15.68
CA ASP A 273 7.94 -16.44 -15.10
C ASP A 273 7.55 -17.51 -14.08
N PRO A 274 7.34 -18.79 -14.51
CA PRO A 274 6.83 -19.86 -13.63
C PRO A 274 7.72 -20.20 -12.43
N SER A 275 9.00 -19.91 -12.51
CA SER A 275 9.98 -20.11 -11.42
C SER A 275 10.22 -18.86 -10.56
N LEU A 276 9.71 -17.69 -10.99
CA LEU A 276 9.89 -16.39 -10.36
C LEU A 276 11.38 -16.01 -10.16
N GLU A 277 12.26 -16.40 -11.09
CA GLU A 277 13.71 -16.20 -11.00
C GLU A 277 14.13 -14.72 -10.94
N LYS A 278 13.28 -13.82 -11.43
CA LYS A 278 13.52 -12.38 -11.36
C LYS A 278 13.44 -11.81 -9.94
N PHE A 279 12.94 -12.60 -8.96
CA PHE A 279 12.72 -12.16 -7.60
C PHE A 279 13.63 -12.88 -6.62
N GLY A 280 14.34 -12.12 -5.80
CA GLY A 280 15.28 -12.67 -4.81
C GLY A 280 14.65 -13.11 -3.49
N GLY A 281 13.32 -13.11 -3.35
CA GLY A 281 12.61 -13.58 -2.16
C GLY A 281 12.71 -12.69 -0.92
N LYS A 282 13.33 -11.50 -0.99
CA LYS A 282 13.40 -10.54 0.11
C LYS A 282 12.21 -9.58 0.07
N VAL A 283 11.35 -9.65 1.06
CA VAL A 283 10.11 -8.86 1.11
C VAL A 283 10.23 -7.73 2.13
N ALA A 284 10.15 -6.48 1.65
CA ALA A 284 10.16 -5.30 2.52
C ALA A 284 8.80 -5.11 3.21
N ASP A 285 8.83 -4.45 4.37
CA ASP A 285 7.67 -3.83 4.98
C ASP A 285 7.85 -2.31 4.96
N SER A 286 6.79 -1.55 4.73
CA SER A 286 6.84 -0.08 4.64
C SER A 286 6.36 0.60 5.92
N GLY A 287 6.17 -0.17 7.01
CA GLY A 287 5.75 0.30 8.33
C GLY A 287 4.30 -0.04 8.68
N GLU A 288 3.39 -0.13 7.72
CA GLU A 288 1.95 -0.28 7.97
C GLU A 288 1.62 -1.59 8.72
N GLY A 289 2.28 -2.70 8.36
CA GLY A 289 2.14 -3.97 9.08
C GLY A 289 2.57 -3.85 10.54
N ARG A 290 3.64 -3.10 10.83
CA ARG A 290 4.11 -2.83 12.20
C ARG A 290 3.09 -2.02 12.98
N TRP A 291 2.58 -0.94 12.39
CA TRP A 291 1.58 -0.08 13.03
C TRP A 291 0.27 -0.83 13.25
N THR A 292 -0.13 -1.71 12.33
CA THR A 292 -1.30 -2.58 12.48
C THR A 292 -1.17 -3.51 13.67
N VAL A 293 -0.02 -4.19 13.82
CA VAL A 293 0.24 -5.09 14.94
C VAL A 293 0.32 -4.32 16.26
N ALA A 294 0.97 -3.16 16.27
CA ALA A 294 1.01 -2.29 17.43
C ALA A 294 -0.40 -1.82 17.84
N ALA A 295 -1.22 -1.39 16.89
CA ALA A 295 -2.60 -0.99 17.17
C ALA A 295 -3.44 -2.16 17.71
N ALA A 296 -3.29 -3.37 17.16
CA ALA A 296 -3.98 -4.55 17.70
C ALA A 296 -3.63 -4.81 19.16
N ASN A 297 -2.35 -4.65 19.53
CA ASN A 297 -1.90 -4.76 20.91
C ASN A 297 -2.51 -3.68 21.81
N GLU A 298 -2.50 -2.41 21.38
CA GLU A 298 -3.04 -1.29 22.15
C GLU A 298 -4.56 -1.40 22.38
N VAL A 299 -5.31 -1.88 21.38
CA VAL A 299 -6.77 -2.08 21.54
C VAL A 299 -7.14 -3.44 22.14
N GLY A 300 -6.14 -4.28 22.48
CA GLY A 300 -6.34 -5.56 23.16
C GLY A 300 -7.04 -6.63 22.31
N VAL A 301 -6.83 -6.65 20.98
CA VAL A 301 -7.42 -7.66 20.10
C VAL A 301 -6.37 -8.57 19.48
N PRO A 302 -6.65 -9.87 19.28
CA PRO A 302 -5.71 -10.80 18.66
C PRO A 302 -5.58 -10.52 17.16
N ALA A 303 -4.35 -10.58 16.65
CA ALA A 303 -4.04 -10.39 15.22
C ALA A 303 -3.01 -11.44 14.75
N PHE A 304 -3.26 -12.73 15.01
CA PHE A 304 -2.32 -13.82 14.74
C PHE A 304 -1.86 -13.87 13.28
N VAL A 305 -2.79 -13.83 12.33
CA VAL A 305 -2.50 -13.91 10.90
C VAL A 305 -1.66 -12.71 10.43
N LEU A 306 -2.04 -11.50 10.83
CA LEU A 306 -1.34 -10.28 10.42
C LEU A 306 0.05 -10.20 11.03
N THR A 307 0.21 -10.66 12.28
CA THR A 307 1.51 -10.74 12.97
C THR A 307 2.43 -11.75 12.31
N ALA A 308 1.94 -12.95 11.99
CA ALA A 308 2.71 -13.97 11.28
C ALA A 308 3.17 -13.46 9.91
N ALA A 309 2.28 -12.85 9.13
CA ALA A 309 2.60 -12.30 7.82
C ALA A 309 3.64 -11.16 7.87
N LEU A 310 3.64 -10.34 8.94
CA LEU A 310 4.67 -9.33 9.17
C LEU A 310 6.02 -9.99 9.50
N PHE A 311 6.04 -10.98 10.39
CA PHE A 311 7.27 -11.64 10.84
C PHE A 311 7.90 -12.47 9.74
N GLU A 312 7.10 -13.05 8.84
CA GLU A 312 7.59 -13.69 7.63
C GLU A 312 8.41 -12.71 6.78
N ARG A 313 7.98 -11.46 6.61
CA ARG A 313 8.77 -10.43 5.93
C ARG A 313 10.10 -10.13 6.63
N PHE A 314 10.17 -10.23 7.95
CA PHE A 314 11.43 -10.10 8.68
C PHE A 314 12.35 -11.30 8.42
N ALA A 315 11.82 -12.52 8.49
CA ALA A 315 12.54 -13.75 8.20
C ALA A 315 13.06 -13.77 6.75
N SER A 316 12.26 -13.35 5.77
CA SER A 316 12.67 -13.29 4.36
C SER A 316 13.91 -12.43 4.10
N ARG A 317 14.26 -11.53 5.02
CA ARG A 317 15.45 -10.68 4.96
C ARG A 317 16.62 -11.20 5.80
N GLY A 318 16.48 -12.38 6.41
CA GLY A 318 17.50 -13.01 7.26
C GLY A 318 17.59 -12.44 8.68
N ASN A 319 16.53 -11.73 9.15
CA ASN A 319 16.53 -11.19 10.52
C ASN A 319 16.35 -12.27 11.60
N ASP A 320 16.07 -13.51 11.20
CA ASP A 320 15.94 -14.72 12.04
C ASP A 320 17.24 -15.53 12.14
N LEU A 321 18.31 -15.16 11.45
CA LEU A 321 19.54 -15.94 11.38
C LEU A 321 20.13 -16.27 12.75
N PHE A 322 20.19 -15.30 13.67
CA PHE A 322 20.74 -15.54 15.00
C PHE A 322 19.83 -16.48 15.83
N GLN A 323 18.54 -16.31 15.76
CA GLN A 323 17.56 -17.18 16.40
C GLN A 323 17.74 -18.62 15.91
N ASN A 324 17.90 -18.84 14.61
CA ASN A 324 18.13 -20.17 14.03
C ASN A 324 19.47 -20.78 14.50
N LYS A 325 20.53 -19.97 14.63
CA LYS A 325 21.80 -20.42 15.23
C LYS A 325 21.66 -20.86 16.68
N VAL A 326 20.85 -20.15 17.48
CA VAL A 326 20.56 -20.52 18.87
C VAL A 326 19.81 -21.85 18.92
N LEU A 327 18.84 -22.08 18.05
CA LEU A 327 18.12 -23.36 17.95
C LEU A 327 19.08 -24.52 17.61
N SER A 328 19.96 -24.35 16.62
CA SER A 328 20.97 -25.35 16.27
C SER A 328 21.92 -25.63 17.42
N ALA A 329 22.42 -24.59 18.10
CA ALA A 329 23.33 -24.74 19.23
C ALA A 329 22.66 -25.50 20.39
N MET A 330 21.39 -25.25 20.68
CA MET A 330 20.63 -26.01 21.70
C MET A 330 20.48 -27.49 21.31
N ARG A 331 20.12 -27.78 20.05
CA ARG A 331 20.01 -29.15 19.54
C ARG A 331 21.34 -29.89 19.62
N PHE A 332 22.43 -29.24 19.27
CA PHE A 332 23.77 -29.78 19.44
C PHE A 332 24.11 -30.07 20.92
N GLY A 333 23.81 -29.09 21.79
CA GLY A 333 24.15 -29.19 23.22
C GLY A 333 23.43 -30.33 23.97
N PHE A 334 22.16 -30.57 23.67
CA PHE A 334 21.44 -31.63 24.37
C PHE A 334 21.46 -33.00 23.64
N GLY A 335 21.61 -33.02 22.34
CA GLY A 335 21.45 -34.25 21.54
C GLY A 335 22.63 -34.60 20.62
N GLY A 336 23.65 -33.74 20.54
CA GLY A 336 24.77 -33.94 19.61
C GLY A 336 24.37 -33.79 18.12
N HIS A 337 23.21 -33.18 17.83
CA HIS A 337 22.68 -33.00 16.47
C HIS A 337 23.55 -32.03 15.67
N VAL A 338 24.08 -32.46 14.55
CA VAL A 338 24.98 -31.68 13.68
C VAL A 338 24.16 -31.11 12.52
N GLU A 339 24.41 -29.81 12.20
CA GLU A 339 23.83 -29.21 11.00
C GLU A 339 24.33 -29.91 9.73
N LYS A 340 23.40 -30.26 8.85
CA LYS A 340 23.74 -30.68 7.50
C LYS A 340 24.07 -29.43 6.67
N LYS A 341 25.16 -29.50 5.90
CA LYS A 341 25.60 -28.45 4.96
C LYS A 341 24.75 -28.44 3.70
#